data_89d7daccddf08a1c88fd7f9f06aa657c
#
_entry.id   89d7daccddf08a1c88fd7f9f06aa657c
#
_cell.length_a   1.000
_cell.length_b   1.000
_cell.length_c   1.000
_cell.angle_alpha   90.00
_cell.angle_beta   90.00
_cell.angle_gamma   90.00
#
_symmetry.space_group_name_H-M   'P 1'
#
loop_
_entity.id
_entity.type
_entity.pdbx_description
1 polymer ?
#
loop_
_entity_poly.entity_id
_entity_poly.type
_entity_poly.pdbx_seq_one_letter_code
_entity_poly.pdbx_strand_id
1 'polypeptide(L)'
;MFYSIKDLVAQAKDYPSVSELMIATEMAHGGYSRERIIETMEKNLAVMKQSVAEGIAGVTSVTGLTGGDATRLNDYIHSGNFLSGETILQAVRNAIAVNEVNAKMGLICATPTAGSAGVVSGVLLAVIDRLKLTHQQQLDFLFTAGAFGLVIANNASISGAEGGCQAEVGSASAMASAALVAASGGTPDQSAQAVAITIKNMMGLICDPVAGLVEVPCVKRNALGSSQAFISADMALAGIRSVIPPDEVIHAIYQVGRQMPQIFKETAEGGLAVTPTAQRLSKEILEKQK
;
A
#
# COMPACT_ATOMS: atom_id res chain seq x y z
N MET A 1 -18.15 -10.52 12.50
CA MET A 1 -16.83 -9.86 12.46
C MET A 1 -15.75 -10.91 12.38
N PHE A 2 -14.71 -10.73 11.61
CA PHE A 2 -13.55 -11.62 11.51
C PHE A 2 -12.35 -10.97 12.20
N TYR A 3 -11.59 -11.77 12.94
CA TYR A 3 -10.44 -11.29 13.73
C TYR A 3 -9.10 -11.86 13.25
N SER A 4 -9.16 -12.86 12.35
CA SER A 4 -7.98 -13.49 11.76
C SER A 4 -8.17 -13.67 10.26
N ILE A 5 -7.09 -13.90 9.53
CA ILE A 5 -7.15 -14.28 8.11
C ILE A 5 -7.90 -15.59 7.94
N LYS A 6 -7.69 -16.54 8.86
CA LYS A 6 -8.43 -17.81 8.87
C LYS A 6 -9.93 -17.60 8.98
N ASP A 7 -10.37 -16.72 9.89
CA ASP A 7 -11.80 -16.39 10.05
C ASP A 7 -12.36 -15.68 8.83
N LEU A 8 -11.62 -14.72 8.27
CA LEU A 8 -12.01 -14.00 7.06
C LEU A 8 -12.24 -15.00 5.91
N VAL A 9 -11.26 -15.88 5.66
CA VAL A 9 -11.38 -16.90 4.58
C VAL A 9 -12.52 -17.88 4.84
N ALA A 10 -12.77 -18.26 6.10
CA ALA A 10 -13.87 -19.15 6.46
C ALA A 10 -15.22 -18.46 6.20
N GLN A 11 -15.41 -17.24 6.70
CA GLN A 11 -16.66 -16.48 6.55
C GLN A 11 -16.93 -16.06 5.10
N ALA A 12 -15.88 -15.81 4.31
CA ALA A 12 -16.05 -15.45 2.90
C ALA A 12 -16.77 -16.51 2.06
N LYS A 13 -16.85 -17.75 2.53
CA LYS A 13 -17.59 -18.83 1.87
C LYS A 13 -19.12 -18.62 1.89
N ASP A 14 -19.62 -17.86 2.86
CA ASP A 14 -21.04 -17.57 3.05
C ASP A 14 -21.47 -16.30 2.28
N TYR A 15 -20.55 -15.66 1.56
CA TYR A 15 -20.77 -14.43 0.80
C TYR A 15 -20.34 -14.60 -0.65
N PRO A 16 -20.90 -13.81 -1.58
CA PRO A 16 -20.48 -13.83 -2.99
C PRO A 16 -19.00 -13.51 -3.20
N SER A 17 -18.43 -12.69 -2.30
CA SER A 17 -17.02 -12.27 -2.35
C SER A 17 -16.55 -11.74 -0.99
N VAL A 18 -15.23 -11.57 -0.84
CA VAL A 18 -14.63 -10.88 0.32
C VAL A 18 -15.11 -9.43 0.42
N SER A 19 -15.32 -8.76 -0.71
CA SER A 19 -15.87 -7.40 -0.77
C SER A 19 -17.26 -7.34 -0.12
N GLU A 20 -18.16 -8.28 -0.45
CA GLU A 20 -19.50 -8.35 0.13
C GLU A 20 -19.48 -8.70 1.64
N LEU A 21 -18.60 -9.59 2.06
CA LEU A 21 -18.37 -9.85 3.49
C LEU A 21 -17.91 -8.57 4.21
N MET A 22 -16.99 -7.78 3.61
CA MET A 22 -16.51 -6.54 4.23
C MET A 22 -17.63 -5.51 4.33
N ILE A 23 -18.43 -5.31 3.28
CA ILE A 23 -19.56 -4.40 3.31
C ILE A 23 -20.57 -4.81 4.40
N ALA A 24 -20.91 -6.10 4.49
CA ALA A 24 -21.79 -6.61 5.52
C ALA A 24 -21.22 -6.40 6.94
N THR A 25 -19.90 -6.53 7.09
CA THR A 25 -19.21 -6.29 8.35
C THR A 25 -19.29 -4.81 8.75
N GLU A 26 -19.08 -3.89 7.83
CA GLU A 26 -19.20 -2.44 8.06
C GLU A 26 -20.65 -2.05 8.42
N MET A 27 -21.63 -2.61 7.74
CA MET A 27 -23.04 -2.39 8.08
C MET A 27 -23.38 -2.83 9.51
N ALA A 28 -22.90 -4.02 9.89
CA ALA A 28 -23.20 -4.62 11.19
C ALA A 28 -22.51 -3.88 12.35
N HIS A 29 -21.30 -3.33 12.17
CA HIS A 29 -20.51 -2.73 13.23
C HIS A 29 -20.58 -1.20 13.23
N GLY A 30 -20.60 -0.57 12.05
CA GLY A 30 -20.67 0.88 11.91
C GLY A 30 -22.09 1.44 11.99
N GLY A 31 -23.11 0.60 11.81
CA GLY A 31 -24.51 1.02 11.76
C GLY A 31 -24.85 1.87 10.53
N TYR A 32 -23.99 1.85 9.51
CA TYR A 32 -24.20 2.59 8.27
C TYR A 32 -25.00 1.78 7.26
N SER A 33 -25.79 2.47 6.40
CA SER A 33 -26.42 1.82 5.28
C SER A 33 -25.40 1.42 4.22
N ARG A 34 -25.73 0.40 3.41
CA ARG A 34 -24.91 -0.05 2.29
C ARG A 34 -24.57 1.11 1.32
N GLU A 35 -25.58 1.93 1.03
CA GLU A 35 -25.44 3.06 0.10
C GLU A 35 -24.39 4.05 0.61
N ARG A 36 -24.41 4.37 1.90
CA ARG A 36 -23.43 5.28 2.51
C ARG A 36 -22.02 4.71 2.49
N ILE A 37 -21.86 3.41 2.73
CA ILE A 37 -20.57 2.72 2.69
C ILE A 37 -19.99 2.79 1.26
N ILE A 38 -20.81 2.47 0.26
CA ILE A 38 -20.43 2.52 -1.15
C ILE A 38 -20.09 3.96 -1.56
N GLU A 39 -20.93 4.95 -1.25
CA GLU A 39 -20.68 6.37 -1.54
C GLU A 39 -19.35 6.86 -0.95
N THR A 40 -19.02 6.42 0.26
CA THR A 40 -17.75 6.75 0.90
C THR A 40 -16.58 6.14 0.13
N MET A 41 -16.69 4.88 -0.29
CA MET A 41 -15.64 4.22 -1.07
C MET A 41 -15.49 4.83 -2.47
N GLU A 42 -16.58 5.29 -3.09
CA GLU A 42 -16.53 6.03 -4.36
C GLU A 42 -15.75 7.34 -4.23
N LYS A 43 -15.96 8.08 -3.14
CA LYS A 43 -15.16 9.30 -2.85
C LYS A 43 -13.68 8.98 -2.70
N ASN A 44 -13.34 7.89 -2.01
CA ASN A 44 -11.97 7.43 -1.87
C ASN A 44 -11.36 7.06 -3.24
N LEU A 45 -12.09 6.31 -4.07
CA LEU A 45 -11.65 5.96 -5.41
C LEU A 45 -11.43 7.21 -6.30
N ALA A 46 -12.31 8.19 -6.20
CA ALA A 46 -12.17 9.46 -6.93
C ALA A 46 -10.90 10.21 -6.53
N VAL A 47 -10.61 10.30 -5.22
CA VAL A 47 -9.36 10.90 -4.70
C VAL A 47 -8.13 10.15 -5.19
N MET A 48 -8.15 8.81 -5.17
CA MET A 48 -7.05 7.99 -5.69
C MET A 48 -6.77 8.29 -7.17
N LYS A 49 -7.82 8.34 -8.01
CA LYS A 49 -7.69 8.68 -9.44
C LYS A 49 -7.13 10.08 -9.64
N GLN A 50 -7.64 11.05 -8.88
CA GLN A 50 -7.20 12.44 -8.96
C GLN A 50 -5.73 12.58 -8.56
N SER A 51 -5.30 11.99 -7.44
CA SER A 51 -3.93 12.10 -6.96
C SER A 51 -2.93 11.45 -7.94
N VAL A 52 -3.27 10.32 -8.55
CA VAL A 52 -2.43 9.72 -9.60
C VAL A 52 -2.31 10.63 -10.81
N ALA A 53 -3.43 11.16 -11.33
CA ALA A 53 -3.42 12.05 -12.49
C ALA A 53 -2.58 13.31 -12.22
N GLU A 54 -2.75 13.90 -11.04
CA GLU A 54 -2.02 15.10 -10.62
C GLU A 54 -0.51 14.84 -10.51
N GLY A 55 -0.10 13.73 -9.88
CA GLY A 55 1.32 13.39 -9.74
C GLY A 55 1.99 13.09 -11.08
N ILE A 56 1.29 12.41 -12.01
CA ILE A 56 1.79 12.14 -13.37
C ILE A 56 1.96 13.45 -14.17
N ALA A 57 1.05 14.41 -13.99
CA ALA A 57 1.17 15.72 -14.63
C ALA A 57 2.39 16.53 -14.15
N GLY A 58 2.95 16.15 -13.01
CA GLY A 58 4.16 16.73 -12.45
C GLY A 58 3.88 17.63 -11.25
N VAL A 59 4.48 17.25 -10.13
CA VAL A 59 4.44 18.03 -8.88
C VAL A 59 5.84 18.08 -8.27
N THR A 60 6.03 19.03 -7.37
CA THR A 60 7.26 19.15 -6.57
C THR A 60 6.86 19.24 -5.09
N SER A 61 7.57 18.53 -4.22
CA SER A 61 7.33 18.59 -2.79
C SER A 61 7.63 19.98 -2.21
N VAL A 62 7.07 20.26 -1.04
CA VAL A 62 7.31 21.54 -0.34
C VAL A 62 8.80 21.77 -0.07
N THR A 63 9.55 20.71 0.20
CA THR A 63 11.01 20.79 0.48
C THR A 63 11.84 20.85 -0.79
N GLY A 64 11.33 20.40 -1.91
CA GLY A 64 12.05 20.21 -3.17
C GLY A 64 12.89 18.93 -3.22
N LEU A 65 12.79 18.02 -2.23
CA LEU A 65 13.53 16.75 -2.22
C LEU A 65 12.98 15.73 -3.21
N THR A 66 11.69 15.77 -3.48
CA THR A 66 11.00 14.84 -4.39
C THR A 66 10.10 15.60 -5.36
N GLY A 67 9.83 15.00 -6.51
CA GLY A 67 8.94 15.55 -7.52
C GLY A 67 9.39 15.24 -8.94
N GLY A 68 8.41 15.05 -9.83
CA GLY A 68 8.61 14.77 -11.24
C GLY A 68 9.12 13.36 -11.56
N ASP A 69 9.26 12.46 -10.58
CA ASP A 69 9.67 11.09 -10.85
C ASP A 69 8.55 10.29 -11.50
N ALA A 70 7.29 10.55 -11.12
CA ALA A 70 6.13 9.96 -11.79
C ALA A 70 6.05 10.36 -13.26
N THR A 71 6.31 11.63 -13.59
CA THR A 71 6.36 12.13 -14.97
C THR A 71 7.48 11.45 -15.76
N ARG A 72 8.71 11.40 -15.21
CA ARG A 72 9.86 10.72 -15.85
C ARG A 72 9.58 9.26 -16.13
N LEU A 73 8.95 8.56 -15.15
CA LEU A 73 8.61 7.15 -15.33
C LEU A 73 7.48 6.96 -16.34
N ASN A 74 6.53 7.90 -16.42
CA ASN A 74 5.50 7.91 -17.45
C ASN A 74 6.11 8.02 -18.86
N ASP A 75 7.05 8.94 -19.07
CA ASP A 75 7.76 9.10 -20.33
C ASP A 75 8.57 7.86 -20.70
N TYR A 76 9.23 7.24 -19.69
CA TYR A 76 9.97 6.00 -19.89
C TYR A 76 9.05 4.84 -20.29
N ILE A 77 7.86 4.72 -19.72
CA ILE A 77 6.86 3.72 -20.12
C ILE A 77 6.47 3.91 -21.58
N HIS A 78 6.21 5.16 -22.01
CA HIS A 78 5.87 5.47 -23.40
C HIS A 78 7.00 5.16 -24.39
N SER A 79 8.25 5.12 -23.96
CA SER A 79 9.36 4.72 -24.83
C SER A 79 9.35 3.25 -25.25
N GLY A 80 8.62 2.40 -24.50
CA GLY A 80 8.52 0.95 -24.74
C GLY A 80 9.78 0.15 -24.38
N ASN A 81 10.86 0.78 -23.91
CA ASN A 81 12.17 0.16 -23.63
C ASN A 81 12.36 -0.25 -22.18
N PHE A 82 11.35 -0.82 -21.54
CA PHE A 82 11.39 -1.18 -20.12
C PHE A 82 11.69 -2.67 -19.89
N LEU A 83 12.22 -3.00 -18.70
CA LEU A 83 12.66 -4.34 -18.32
C LEU A 83 11.58 -5.16 -17.59
N SER A 84 10.78 -4.53 -16.71
CA SER A 84 9.90 -5.23 -15.76
C SER A 84 8.46 -5.42 -16.24
N GLY A 85 8.13 -4.99 -17.44
CA GLY A 85 6.79 -5.07 -17.99
C GLY A 85 5.91 -3.85 -17.64
N GLU A 86 5.02 -3.51 -18.56
CA GLU A 86 4.27 -2.25 -18.54
C GLU A 86 3.37 -2.12 -17.31
N THR A 87 2.60 -3.15 -16.98
CA THR A 87 1.62 -3.10 -15.89
C THR A 87 2.27 -2.83 -14.53
N ILE A 88 3.41 -3.50 -14.24
CA ILE A 88 4.16 -3.27 -13.00
C ILE A 88 4.70 -1.84 -12.98
N LEU A 89 5.25 -1.35 -14.09
CA LEU A 89 5.76 0.03 -14.16
C LEU A 89 4.65 1.08 -14.04
N GLN A 90 3.46 0.82 -14.58
CA GLN A 90 2.30 1.67 -14.35
C GLN A 90 1.93 1.73 -12.87
N ALA A 91 1.94 0.61 -12.15
CA ALA A 91 1.69 0.58 -10.72
C ALA A 91 2.76 1.35 -9.93
N VAL A 92 4.02 1.18 -10.28
CA VAL A 92 5.16 1.91 -9.69
C VAL A 92 5.02 3.42 -9.95
N ARG A 93 4.74 3.83 -11.19
CA ARG A 93 4.49 5.24 -11.56
C ARG A 93 3.35 5.82 -10.74
N ASN A 94 2.21 5.12 -10.67
CA ASN A 94 1.04 5.57 -9.94
C ASN A 94 1.32 5.69 -8.44
N ALA A 95 2.07 4.73 -7.86
CA ALA A 95 2.46 4.77 -6.46
C ALA A 95 3.38 5.96 -6.14
N ILE A 96 4.35 6.24 -7.02
CA ILE A 96 5.20 7.44 -6.93
C ILE A 96 4.35 8.70 -7.04
N ALA A 97 3.43 8.77 -8.01
CA ALA A 97 2.55 9.92 -8.24
C ALA A 97 1.76 10.31 -6.98
N VAL A 98 1.09 9.33 -6.34
CA VAL A 98 0.34 9.59 -5.09
C VAL A 98 1.25 10.13 -4.00
N ASN A 99 2.45 9.57 -3.83
CA ASN A 99 3.35 10.00 -2.76
C ASN A 99 4.03 11.34 -3.06
N GLU A 100 4.26 11.70 -4.31
CA GLU A 100 4.70 13.05 -4.69
C GLU A 100 3.59 14.07 -4.41
N VAL A 101 2.31 13.71 -4.65
CA VAL A 101 1.16 14.56 -4.27
C VAL A 101 1.06 14.69 -2.75
N ASN A 102 1.26 13.61 -1.98
CA ASN A 102 1.33 13.68 -0.52
C ASN A 102 2.46 14.62 -0.06
N ALA A 103 3.65 14.50 -0.63
CA ALA A 103 4.84 15.32 -0.28
C ALA A 103 4.67 16.81 -0.62
N LYS A 104 3.82 17.16 -1.60
CA LYS A 104 3.44 18.56 -1.88
C LYS A 104 2.30 19.07 -1.00
N MET A 105 1.80 18.27 -0.03
CA MET A 105 0.63 18.56 0.82
C MET A 105 -0.70 18.56 0.05
N GLY A 106 -0.80 17.76 -1.03
CA GLY A 106 -2.03 17.56 -1.80
C GLY A 106 -2.96 16.53 -1.17
N LEU A 107 -4.13 16.35 -1.76
CA LEU A 107 -5.15 15.41 -1.29
C LEU A 107 -4.84 14.00 -1.76
N ILE A 108 -4.74 13.06 -0.82
CA ILE A 108 -4.56 11.62 -1.06
C ILE A 108 -5.53 10.80 -0.21
N CYS A 109 -5.71 9.54 -0.57
CA CYS A 109 -6.44 8.57 0.26
C CYS A 109 -5.45 7.66 1.00
N ALA A 110 -5.43 7.73 2.33
CA ALA A 110 -4.56 6.89 3.16
C ALA A 110 -4.97 5.40 3.04
N THR A 111 -3.98 4.52 2.76
CA THR A 111 -4.19 3.07 2.61
C THR A 111 -2.95 2.26 3.03
N PRO A 112 -2.86 1.78 4.29
CA PRO A 112 -3.65 2.18 5.46
C PRO A 112 -3.25 3.53 6.04
N THR A 113 -2.06 4.05 5.71
CA THR A 113 -1.52 5.34 6.19
C THR A 113 -1.26 6.29 5.01
N ALA A 114 -0.98 7.56 5.31
CA ALA A 114 -0.58 8.53 4.28
C ALA A 114 0.78 8.16 3.65
N GLY A 115 1.72 7.64 4.46
CA GLY A 115 3.05 7.26 3.98
C GLY A 115 3.05 6.08 3.01
N SER A 116 2.02 5.24 3.03
CA SER A 116 1.85 4.09 2.14
C SER A 116 0.72 4.23 1.12
N ALA A 117 0.11 5.42 1.01
CA ALA A 117 -1.09 5.69 0.20
C ALA A 117 -0.93 5.35 -1.29
N GLY A 118 0.29 5.36 -1.79
CA GLY A 118 0.59 5.05 -3.19
C GLY A 118 0.40 3.59 -3.57
N VAL A 119 0.55 2.65 -2.64
CA VAL A 119 0.60 1.21 -2.97
C VAL A 119 -0.74 0.70 -3.49
N VAL A 120 -1.81 0.78 -2.69
CA VAL A 120 -3.14 0.26 -3.08
C VAL A 120 -3.68 1.02 -4.29
N SER A 121 -3.58 2.35 -4.26
CA SER A 121 -3.99 3.22 -5.38
C SER A 121 -3.23 2.88 -6.66
N GLY A 122 -1.91 2.71 -6.55
CA GLY A 122 -1.02 2.42 -7.68
C GLY A 122 -1.34 1.09 -8.34
N VAL A 123 -1.53 0.04 -7.54
CA VAL A 123 -1.87 -1.30 -8.03
C VAL A 123 -3.24 -1.32 -8.68
N LEU A 124 -4.28 -0.80 -8.00
CA LEU A 124 -5.63 -0.77 -8.56
C LEU A 124 -5.66 -0.10 -9.92
N LEU A 125 -5.14 1.13 -10.01
CA LEU A 125 -5.25 1.92 -11.24
C LEU A 125 -4.39 1.38 -12.40
N ALA A 126 -3.37 0.57 -12.10
CA ALA A 126 -2.58 -0.09 -13.14
C ALA A 126 -3.28 -1.30 -13.77
N VAL A 127 -4.25 -1.90 -13.06
CA VAL A 127 -4.89 -3.14 -13.55
C VAL A 127 -6.29 -2.93 -14.11
N ILE A 128 -6.84 -1.72 -14.03
CA ILE A 128 -8.20 -1.41 -14.53
C ILE A 128 -8.35 -1.86 -15.99
N ASP A 129 -7.47 -1.39 -16.87
CA ASP A 129 -7.55 -1.68 -18.30
C ASP A 129 -7.12 -3.13 -18.60
N ARG A 130 -6.06 -3.62 -17.93
CA ARG A 130 -5.56 -4.98 -18.13
C ARG A 130 -6.58 -6.04 -17.78
N LEU A 131 -7.28 -5.88 -16.65
CA LEU A 131 -8.30 -6.82 -16.18
C LEU A 131 -9.71 -6.41 -16.63
N LYS A 132 -9.86 -5.27 -17.33
CA LYS A 132 -11.14 -4.71 -17.77
C LYS A 132 -12.13 -4.55 -16.60
N LEU A 133 -11.65 -4.02 -15.49
CA LEU A 133 -12.44 -3.88 -14.27
C LEU A 133 -13.58 -2.88 -14.47
N THR A 134 -14.81 -3.35 -14.27
CA THR A 134 -15.98 -2.46 -14.17
C THR A 134 -15.83 -1.52 -12.99
N HIS A 135 -16.64 -0.47 -12.93
CA HIS A 135 -16.64 0.45 -11.80
C HIS A 135 -16.88 -0.29 -10.46
N GLN A 136 -17.86 -1.20 -10.43
CA GLN A 136 -18.14 -2.02 -9.23
C GLN A 136 -16.91 -2.86 -8.83
N GLN A 137 -16.24 -3.50 -9.76
CA GLN A 137 -15.04 -4.30 -9.47
C GLN A 137 -13.87 -3.46 -8.95
N GLN A 138 -13.79 -2.18 -9.31
CA GLN A 138 -12.82 -1.24 -8.70
C GLN A 138 -13.14 -1.00 -7.23
N LEU A 139 -14.43 -0.85 -6.87
CA LEU A 139 -14.87 -0.75 -5.47
C LEU A 139 -14.63 -2.07 -4.72
N ASP A 140 -14.93 -3.21 -5.36
CA ASP A 140 -14.70 -4.55 -4.78
C ASP A 140 -13.22 -4.78 -4.46
N PHE A 141 -12.32 -4.29 -5.30
CA PHE A 141 -10.87 -4.29 -5.02
C PHE A 141 -10.57 -3.55 -3.72
N LEU A 142 -11.11 -2.35 -3.53
CA LEU A 142 -10.86 -1.54 -2.35
C LEU A 142 -11.46 -2.15 -1.08
N PHE A 143 -12.68 -2.68 -1.15
CA PHE A 143 -13.29 -3.40 -0.02
C PHE A 143 -12.51 -4.66 0.34
N THR A 144 -12.04 -5.40 -0.66
CA THR A 144 -11.19 -6.58 -0.41
C THR A 144 -9.87 -6.18 0.24
N ALA A 145 -9.19 -5.15 -0.26
CA ALA A 145 -7.98 -4.61 0.37
C ALA A 145 -8.25 -4.18 1.82
N GLY A 146 -9.38 -3.52 2.07
CA GLY A 146 -9.82 -3.10 3.40
C GLY A 146 -10.06 -4.28 4.34
N ALA A 147 -10.66 -5.37 3.87
CA ALA A 147 -10.91 -6.57 4.68
C ALA A 147 -9.62 -7.20 5.22
N PHE A 148 -8.62 -7.40 4.35
CA PHE A 148 -7.32 -7.91 4.77
C PHE A 148 -6.55 -6.90 5.62
N GLY A 149 -6.65 -5.60 5.29
CA GLY A 149 -6.07 -4.51 6.07
C GLY A 149 -6.61 -4.44 7.49
N LEU A 150 -7.92 -4.66 7.68
CA LEU A 150 -8.56 -4.69 9.00
C LEU A 150 -7.96 -5.79 9.89
N VAL A 151 -7.76 -6.99 9.35
CA VAL A 151 -7.13 -8.08 10.10
C VAL A 151 -5.70 -7.74 10.48
N ILE A 152 -4.92 -7.17 9.55
CA ILE A 152 -3.54 -6.77 9.81
C ILE A 152 -3.51 -5.69 10.90
N ALA A 153 -4.34 -4.65 10.79
CA ALA A 153 -4.40 -3.55 11.75
C ALA A 153 -4.79 -4.01 13.17
N ASN A 154 -5.68 -4.99 13.28
CA ASN A 154 -6.13 -5.51 14.57
C ASN A 154 -5.11 -6.46 15.24
N ASN A 155 -4.21 -7.08 14.48
CA ASN A 155 -3.27 -8.10 14.99
C ASN A 155 -1.81 -7.67 14.92
N ALA A 156 -1.50 -6.58 14.20
CA ALA A 156 -0.18 -5.99 14.10
C ALA A 156 -0.31 -4.46 14.00
N SER A 157 0.80 -3.75 14.15
CA SER A 157 0.81 -2.31 13.86
C SER A 157 0.82 -2.06 12.36
N ILE A 158 0.16 -0.96 11.94
CA ILE A 158 0.22 -0.40 10.59
C ILE A 158 1.02 0.90 10.53
N SER A 159 1.63 1.32 11.65
CA SER A 159 2.37 2.58 11.77
C SER A 159 3.88 2.36 11.63
N GLY A 160 4.54 3.22 10.84
CA GLY A 160 6.00 3.28 10.74
C GLY A 160 6.68 3.58 12.06
N ALA A 161 6.05 4.42 12.90
CA ALA A 161 6.54 4.79 14.23
C ALA A 161 6.51 3.64 15.24
N GLU A 162 5.63 2.65 15.06
CA GLU A 162 5.55 1.49 15.93
C GLU A 162 6.31 0.28 15.42
N GLY A 163 6.26 0.02 14.12
CA GLY A 163 6.73 -1.22 13.53
C GLY A 163 7.70 -1.06 12.35
N GLY A 164 8.13 0.14 12.02
CA GLY A 164 8.94 0.40 10.83
C GLY A 164 8.12 0.39 9.52
N CYS A 165 8.77 0.62 8.38
CA CYS A 165 8.10 0.56 7.07
C CYS A 165 7.54 -0.82 6.72
N GLN A 166 8.01 -1.90 7.35
CA GLN A 166 7.40 -3.22 7.24
C GLN A 166 5.93 -3.20 7.68
N ALA A 167 5.61 -2.46 8.75
CA ALA A 167 4.24 -2.32 9.24
C ALA A 167 3.39 -1.46 8.29
N GLU A 168 3.93 -0.40 7.75
CA GLU A 168 3.24 0.58 6.92
C GLU A 168 3.14 0.12 5.46
N VAL A 169 4.27 0.10 4.74
CA VAL A 169 4.34 -0.29 3.31
C VAL A 169 4.09 -1.78 3.14
N GLY A 170 4.54 -2.61 4.09
CA GLY A 170 4.28 -4.06 4.07
C GLY A 170 2.80 -4.38 4.19
N SER A 171 2.04 -3.70 5.07
CA SER A 171 0.60 -3.85 5.18
C SER A 171 -0.13 -3.39 3.91
N ALA A 172 0.23 -2.22 3.38
CA ALA A 172 -0.35 -1.72 2.13
C ALA A 172 -0.11 -2.67 0.95
N SER A 173 1.10 -3.22 0.84
CA SER A 173 1.46 -4.19 -0.18
C SER A 173 0.68 -5.50 -0.04
N ALA A 174 0.48 -5.97 1.19
CA ALA A 174 -0.32 -7.16 1.48
C ALA A 174 -1.82 -6.95 1.15
N MET A 175 -2.37 -5.78 1.50
CA MET A 175 -3.73 -5.37 1.13
C MET A 175 -3.91 -5.37 -0.39
N ALA A 176 -2.98 -4.76 -1.11
CA ALA A 176 -3.01 -4.68 -2.56
C ALA A 176 -2.85 -6.07 -3.21
N SER A 177 -1.97 -6.93 -2.69
CA SER A 177 -1.75 -8.28 -3.23
C SER A 177 -3.00 -9.17 -3.09
N ALA A 178 -3.68 -9.11 -1.93
CA ALA A 178 -4.92 -9.84 -1.70
C ALA A 178 -6.04 -9.39 -2.64
N ALA A 179 -6.20 -8.08 -2.80
CA ALA A 179 -7.20 -7.50 -3.69
C ALA A 179 -6.90 -7.81 -5.17
N LEU A 180 -5.62 -7.80 -5.57
CA LEU A 180 -5.20 -8.16 -6.92
C LEU A 180 -5.50 -9.62 -7.26
N VAL A 181 -5.27 -10.55 -6.30
CA VAL A 181 -5.66 -11.96 -6.45
C VAL A 181 -7.18 -12.08 -6.67
N ALA A 182 -7.99 -11.42 -5.83
CA ALA A 182 -9.44 -11.47 -5.95
C ALA A 182 -9.93 -10.85 -7.28
N ALA A 183 -9.39 -9.71 -7.69
CA ALA A 183 -9.72 -9.05 -8.96
C ALA A 183 -9.31 -9.88 -10.19
N SER A 184 -8.32 -10.76 -10.02
CA SER A 184 -7.87 -11.71 -11.06
C SER A 184 -8.63 -13.04 -11.05
N GLY A 185 -9.71 -13.16 -10.26
CA GLY A 185 -10.53 -14.38 -10.16
C GLY A 185 -9.99 -15.44 -9.22
N GLY A 186 -9.01 -15.11 -8.39
CA GLY A 186 -8.47 -16.02 -7.38
C GLY A 186 -9.42 -16.19 -6.18
N THR A 187 -9.17 -17.22 -5.39
CA THR A 187 -9.97 -17.55 -4.20
C THR A 187 -9.56 -16.74 -2.98
N PRO A 188 -10.43 -16.64 -1.94
CA PRO A 188 -10.06 -16.02 -0.66
C PRO A 188 -8.83 -16.66 0.00
N ASP A 189 -8.63 -17.98 -0.16
CA ASP A 189 -7.42 -18.66 0.32
C ASP A 189 -6.17 -18.21 -0.44
N GLN A 190 -6.24 -18.07 -1.77
CA GLN A 190 -5.11 -17.53 -2.56
C GLN A 190 -4.81 -16.08 -2.16
N SER A 191 -5.82 -15.24 -1.91
CA SER A 191 -5.61 -13.89 -1.38
C SER A 191 -4.86 -13.93 -0.03
N ALA A 192 -5.23 -14.85 0.86
CA ALA A 192 -4.53 -15.06 2.13
C ALA A 192 -3.07 -15.51 1.95
N GLN A 193 -2.80 -16.37 0.96
CA GLN A 193 -1.42 -16.77 0.63
C GLN A 193 -0.61 -15.58 0.11
N ALA A 194 -1.18 -14.73 -0.74
CA ALA A 194 -0.53 -13.52 -1.23
C ALA A 194 -0.16 -12.57 -0.07
N VAL A 195 -1.05 -12.39 0.92
CA VAL A 195 -0.75 -11.63 2.15
C VAL A 195 0.48 -12.19 2.86
N ALA A 196 0.50 -13.49 3.13
CA ALA A 196 1.60 -14.13 3.83
C ALA A 196 2.92 -14.01 3.07
N ILE A 197 2.91 -14.19 1.75
CA ILE A 197 4.10 -14.05 0.89
C ILE A 197 4.60 -12.61 0.93
N THR A 198 3.70 -11.62 0.80
CA THR A 198 4.04 -10.20 0.81
C THR A 198 4.69 -9.81 2.14
N ILE A 199 4.04 -10.10 3.27
CA ILE A 199 4.53 -9.71 4.60
C ILE A 199 5.91 -10.33 4.87
N LYS A 200 6.12 -11.60 4.55
CA LYS A 200 7.44 -12.26 4.71
C LYS A 200 8.55 -11.53 3.94
N ASN A 201 8.25 -11.11 2.71
CA ASN A 201 9.23 -10.46 1.84
C ASN A 201 9.55 -9.02 2.27
N MET A 202 8.64 -8.39 3.02
CA MET A 202 8.77 -7.01 3.50
C MET A 202 9.26 -6.93 4.96
N MET A 203 9.38 -8.08 5.65
CA MET A 203 9.77 -8.16 7.07
C MET A 203 11.19 -7.62 7.28
N GLY A 204 11.34 -6.78 8.29
CA GLY A 204 12.62 -6.13 8.61
C GLY A 204 12.84 -4.76 7.95
N LEU A 205 11.91 -4.29 7.10
CA LEU A 205 12.04 -2.97 6.47
C LEU A 205 11.86 -1.86 7.52
N ILE A 206 12.97 -1.16 7.79
CA ILE A 206 13.02 -0.07 8.77
C ILE A 206 12.31 1.20 8.27
N CYS A 207 11.99 2.14 9.17
CA CYS A 207 11.50 3.49 8.83
C CYS A 207 12.54 4.54 9.22
N ASP A 208 13.23 5.11 8.21
CA ASP A 208 14.39 5.99 8.37
C ASP A 208 14.28 7.25 7.47
N PRO A 209 13.17 8.02 7.58
CA PRO A 209 12.90 9.13 6.68
C PRO A 209 13.87 10.29 6.90
N VAL A 210 14.39 10.85 5.80
CA VAL A 210 15.27 12.03 5.83
C VAL A 210 14.50 13.23 6.36
N ALA A 211 15.06 13.91 7.35
CA ALA A 211 14.43 15.02 8.07
C ALA A 211 13.08 14.68 8.74
N GLY A 212 12.76 13.40 8.92
CA GLY A 212 11.46 12.96 9.45
C GLY A 212 10.29 13.13 8.47
N LEU A 213 10.56 13.38 7.19
CA LEU A 213 9.54 13.70 6.19
C LEU A 213 9.18 12.48 5.34
N VAL A 214 7.89 12.35 4.98
CA VAL A 214 7.38 11.27 4.15
C VAL A 214 7.73 11.51 2.66
N GLU A 215 9.03 11.66 2.38
CA GLU A 215 9.59 11.90 1.05
C GLU A 215 10.67 10.88 0.69
N VAL A 216 11.83 10.94 1.35
CA VAL A 216 12.96 10.05 1.10
C VAL A 216 13.15 9.17 2.34
N PRO A 217 13.06 7.84 2.20
CA PRO A 217 12.88 7.02 0.99
C PRO A 217 11.42 6.67 0.63
N CYS A 218 10.42 7.24 1.29
CA CYS A 218 9.02 6.80 1.27
C CYS A 218 8.44 6.70 -0.15
N VAL A 219 8.70 7.69 -1.02
CA VAL A 219 8.24 7.68 -2.42
C VAL A 219 8.72 6.40 -3.13
N LYS A 220 10.01 6.05 -3.01
CA LYS A 220 10.59 4.85 -3.64
C LYS A 220 10.16 3.55 -2.96
N ARG A 221 9.86 3.57 -1.66
CA ARG A 221 9.32 2.39 -0.94
C ARG A 221 7.89 2.06 -1.33
N ASN A 222 7.08 3.04 -1.69
CA ASN A 222 5.77 2.78 -2.28
C ASN A 222 5.89 2.11 -3.66
N ALA A 223 6.88 2.47 -4.46
CA ALA A 223 7.21 1.77 -5.69
C ALA A 223 7.57 0.30 -5.45
N LEU A 224 8.41 0.02 -4.43
CA LEU A 224 8.71 -1.35 -3.99
C LEU A 224 7.44 -2.09 -3.56
N GLY A 225 6.61 -1.49 -2.70
CA GLY A 225 5.39 -2.11 -2.20
C GLY A 225 4.40 -2.46 -3.31
N SER A 226 4.23 -1.56 -4.29
CA SER A 226 3.34 -1.80 -5.42
C SER A 226 3.84 -2.95 -6.32
N SER A 227 5.14 -3.01 -6.63
CA SER A 227 5.71 -4.12 -7.41
C SER A 227 5.68 -5.46 -6.66
N GLN A 228 5.94 -5.45 -5.35
CA GLN A 228 5.87 -6.66 -4.51
C GLN A 228 4.45 -7.24 -4.49
N ALA A 229 3.41 -6.39 -4.50
CA ALA A 229 2.03 -6.85 -4.53
C ALA A 229 1.72 -7.72 -5.77
N PHE A 230 2.22 -7.34 -6.95
CA PHE A 230 2.07 -8.14 -8.18
C PHE A 230 2.77 -9.49 -8.06
N ILE A 231 4.02 -9.50 -7.64
CA ILE A 231 4.80 -10.74 -7.53
C ILE A 231 4.15 -11.71 -6.54
N SER A 232 3.66 -11.21 -5.40
CA SER A 232 2.97 -12.05 -4.41
C SER A 232 1.64 -12.58 -4.93
N ALA A 233 0.89 -11.76 -5.66
CA ALA A 233 -0.39 -12.17 -6.26
C ALA A 233 -0.17 -13.24 -7.33
N ASP A 234 0.79 -13.06 -8.23
CA ASP A 234 1.13 -14.04 -9.27
C ASP A 234 1.58 -15.38 -8.67
N MET A 235 2.43 -15.34 -7.61
CA MET A 235 2.83 -16.56 -6.91
C MET A 235 1.64 -17.30 -6.32
N ALA A 236 0.72 -16.59 -5.66
CA ALA A 236 -0.47 -17.19 -5.07
C ALA A 236 -1.45 -17.73 -6.13
N LEU A 237 -1.66 -17.00 -7.21
CA LEU A 237 -2.48 -17.44 -8.36
C LEU A 237 -1.88 -18.68 -9.04
N ALA A 238 -0.55 -18.77 -9.12
CA ALA A 238 0.17 -19.95 -9.62
C ALA A 238 0.10 -21.17 -8.66
N GLY A 239 -0.56 -21.00 -7.48
CA GLY A 239 -0.71 -22.09 -6.50
C GLY A 239 0.44 -22.19 -5.50
N ILE A 240 1.38 -21.24 -5.49
CA ILE A 240 2.47 -21.21 -4.51
C ILE A 240 1.88 -20.79 -3.14
N ARG A 241 2.19 -21.56 -2.12
CA ARG A 241 1.67 -21.38 -0.77
C ARG A 241 2.77 -20.98 0.21
N SER A 242 2.38 -20.20 1.21
CA SER A 242 3.24 -19.97 2.38
C SER A 242 3.22 -21.21 3.27
N VAL A 243 4.39 -21.75 3.61
CA VAL A 243 4.51 -22.84 4.58
C VAL A 243 4.06 -22.35 5.98
N ILE A 244 4.40 -21.12 6.33
CA ILE A 244 3.94 -20.50 7.57
C ILE A 244 2.56 -19.88 7.31
N PRO A 245 1.54 -20.22 8.12
CA PRO A 245 0.18 -19.69 7.97
C PRO A 245 0.11 -18.14 8.00
N PRO A 246 -0.83 -17.51 7.28
CA PRO A 246 -0.92 -16.05 7.21
C PRO A 246 -1.02 -15.36 8.58
N ASP A 247 -1.81 -15.89 9.52
CA ASP A 247 -1.97 -15.30 10.85
C ASP A 247 -0.68 -15.35 11.67
N GLU A 248 0.10 -16.43 11.53
CA GLU A 248 1.41 -16.53 12.18
C GLU A 248 2.43 -15.56 11.55
N VAL A 249 2.36 -15.33 10.23
CA VAL A 249 3.21 -14.33 9.55
C VAL A 249 2.87 -12.91 10.02
N ILE A 250 1.58 -12.60 10.21
CA ILE A 250 1.14 -11.31 10.79
C ILE A 250 1.65 -11.16 12.22
N HIS A 251 1.57 -12.21 13.01
CA HIS A 251 2.14 -12.17 14.36
C HIS A 251 3.66 -12.00 14.36
N ALA A 252 4.36 -12.65 13.45
CA ALA A 252 5.82 -12.54 13.32
C ALA A 252 6.26 -11.11 12.97
N ILE A 253 5.60 -10.44 12.02
CA ILE A 253 5.94 -9.05 11.67
C ILE A 253 5.67 -8.09 12.83
N TYR A 254 4.62 -8.33 13.62
CA TYR A 254 4.36 -7.58 14.85
C TYR A 254 5.51 -7.74 15.86
N GLN A 255 5.97 -8.97 16.09
CA GLN A 255 7.09 -9.24 17.01
C GLN A 255 8.39 -8.60 16.52
N VAL A 256 8.70 -8.68 15.22
CA VAL A 256 9.88 -8.02 14.64
C VAL A 256 9.78 -6.50 14.82
N GLY A 257 8.60 -5.91 14.57
CA GLY A 257 8.36 -4.48 14.81
C GLY A 257 8.59 -4.08 16.27
N ARG A 258 8.08 -4.88 17.23
CA ARG A 258 8.30 -4.67 18.67
C ARG A 258 9.77 -4.70 19.08
N GLN A 259 10.56 -5.57 18.45
CA GLN A 259 11.98 -5.75 18.73
C GLN A 259 12.88 -4.79 17.95
N MET A 260 12.36 -4.10 16.93
CA MET A 260 13.10 -3.13 16.14
C MET A 260 13.57 -1.98 17.03
N PRO A 261 14.88 -1.60 16.97
CA PRO A 261 15.38 -0.44 17.70
C PRO A 261 14.63 0.85 17.35
N GLN A 262 14.43 1.72 18.34
CA GLN A 262 13.67 2.96 18.18
C GLN A 262 14.23 3.89 17.08
N ILE A 263 15.56 3.89 16.88
CA ILE A 263 16.21 4.67 15.82
C ILE A 263 15.77 4.28 14.39
N PHE A 264 15.09 3.15 14.22
CA PHE A 264 14.56 2.66 12.94
C PHE A 264 13.03 2.75 12.83
N LYS A 265 12.39 3.55 13.71
CA LYS A 265 10.94 3.72 13.81
C LYS A 265 10.50 5.16 13.58
N GLU A 266 10.81 5.71 12.40
CA GLU A 266 10.37 7.05 11.96
C GLU A 266 10.95 8.22 12.81
N THR A 267 12.02 7.99 13.55
CA THR A 267 12.65 9.01 14.40
C THR A 267 13.65 9.90 13.67
N ALA A 268 14.04 9.55 12.45
CA ALA A 268 15.15 10.17 11.72
C ALA A 268 16.51 10.08 12.45
N GLU A 269 16.66 9.15 13.40
CA GLU A 269 17.87 8.97 14.22
C GLU A 269 18.77 7.82 13.73
N GLY A 270 18.37 7.11 12.67
CA GLY A 270 19.10 5.96 12.13
C GLY A 270 18.98 5.82 10.62
N GLY A 271 19.62 4.80 10.07
CA GLY A 271 19.53 4.44 8.66
C GLY A 271 19.93 5.56 7.71
N LEU A 272 19.12 5.80 6.66
CA LEU A 272 19.37 6.83 5.66
C LEU A 272 19.39 8.24 6.25
N ALA A 273 18.58 8.51 7.27
CA ALA A 273 18.41 9.83 7.87
C ALA A 273 19.71 10.38 8.49
N VAL A 274 20.63 9.51 8.91
CA VAL A 274 21.91 9.91 9.54
C VAL A 274 23.09 9.89 8.59
N THR A 275 22.89 9.63 7.30
CA THR A 275 23.96 9.75 6.31
C THR A 275 24.42 11.21 6.16
N PRO A 276 25.70 11.47 5.80
CA PRO A 276 26.19 12.85 5.65
C PRO A 276 25.32 13.72 4.74
N THR A 277 24.84 13.16 3.63
CA THR A 277 23.97 13.86 2.69
C THR A 277 22.60 14.18 3.33
N ALA A 278 21.99 13.22 4.02
CA ALA A 278 20.70 13.43 4.68
C ALA A 278 20.78 14.51 5.78
N GLN A 279 21.85 14.49 6.58
CA GLN A 279 22.07 15.50 7.61
C GLN A 279 22.25 16.90 7.04
N ARG A 280 22.98 17.05 5.91
CA ARG A 280 23.10 18.33 5.20
C ARG A 280 21.74 18.81 4.69
N LEU A 281 21.00 17.95 3.99
CA LEU A 281 19.66 18.27 3.48
C LEU A 281 18.69 18.65 4.60
N SER A 282 18.72 17.94 5.73
CA SER A 282 17.89 18.27 6.90
C SER A 282 18.15 19.66 7.43
N LYS A 283 19.42 20.09 7.49
CA LYS A 283 19.78 21.47 7.89
C LYS A 283 19.25 22.51 6.91
N GLU A 284 19.45 22.27 5.60
CA GLU A 284 19.00 23.17 4.54
C GLU A 284 17.46 23.36 4.57
N ILE A 285 16.69 22.28 4.87
CA ILE A 285 15.24 22.34 4.99
C ILE A 285 14.83 23.17 6.20
N LEU A 286 15.43 22.92 7.36
CA LEU A 286 15.13 23.66 8.60
C LEU A 286 15.48 25.15 8.51
N GLU A 287 16.52 25.51 7.75
CA GLU A 287 16.89 26.91 7.51
C GLU A 287 15.89 27.65 6.62
N LYS A 288 15.31 26.96 5.64
CA LYS A 288 14.28 27.54 4.76
C LYS A 288 12.91 27.76 5.43
N GLN A 289 12.67 27.12 6.57
CA GLN A 289 11.42 27.23 7.33
C GLN A 289 11.45 28.34 8.40
N LYS A 290 12.60 28.96 8.62
CA LYS A 290 12.80 30.13 9.48
C LYS A 290 12.64 31.43 8.70
#